data_34151f015ccde01aea337b7a79b3da0a
#
_entry.id   34151f015ccde01aea337b7a79b3da0a
#
_cell.length_a   1.000
_cell.length_b   1.000
_cell.length_c   1.000
_cell.angle_alpha   90.00
_cell.angle_beta   90.00
_cell.angle_gamma   90.00
#
_symmetry.space_group_name_H-M   'P 1'
#
loop_
_entity.id
_entity.type
_entity.pdbx_description
1 polymer ?
#
loop_
_entity_poly.entity_id
_entity_poly.type
_entity_poly.pdbx_seq_one_letter_code
_entity_poly.pdbx_strand_id
1 'polypeptide(L)'
;YIQNDKSKLQQISDHTYKLKFEVKREILCKCIYGIDKDYNATKACTFGLLLKLLEGETTETIGKDTPILPALDTNILFGNSLIDSGDKVKQEDIFSINPFDLTNYQFDVIVGNPPYMATEHMNQLTPKELDIYKRKYKSAYKQFDKYFLFIERSIQILKDHGYLGYILPSRFIKVDAGKKLRKFLSENKYLSKLISFGSHQ
;
A
#
# COMPACT_ATOMS: atom_id res chain seq x y z
N TYR A 1 3.14 8.22 -20.34
CA TYR A 1 4.62 8.30 -20.32
C TYR A 1 5.29 7.39 -21.37
N ILE A 2 4.69 6.24 -21.71
CA ILE A 2 5.30 5.24 -22.63
C ILE A 2 4.83 5.40 -24.07
N GLN A 3 3.71 6.09 -24.31
CA GLN A 3 3.07 6.17 -25.64
C GLN A 3 3.91 6.82 -26.75
N ASN A 4 4.94 7.59 -26.40
CA ASN A 4 5.71 8.36 -27.38
C ASN A 4 7.19 7.96 -27.51
N ASP A 5 7.68 6.98 -26.73
CA ASP A 5 9.10 6.60 -26.74
C ASP A 5 9.29 5.13 -27.10
N LYS A 6 9.35 4.86 -28.39
CA LYS A 6 9.61 3.50 -28.94
C LYS A 6 10.96 2.92 -28.51
N SER A 7 11.90 3.75 -28.04
CA SER A 7 13.22 3.27 -27.60
C SER A 7 13.12 2.40 -26.34
N LYS A 8 12.05 2.54 -25.54
CA LYS A 8 11.75 1.78 -24.33
C LYS A 8 11.08 0.43 -24.58
N LEU A 9 10.74 0.17 -25.83
CA LEU A 9 10.02 -1.04 -26.23
C LEU A 9 10.94 -2.00 -26.99
N GLN A 10 10.69 -3.28 -26.82
CA GLN A 10 11.24 -4.36 -27.62
C GLN A 10 10.09 -5.00 -28.41
N GLN A 11 10.25 -5.09 -29.72
CA GLN A 11 9.29 -5.77 -30.56
C GLN A 11 9.43 -7.30 -30.39
N ILE A 12 8.31 -7.98 -30.19
CA ILE A 12 8.25 -9.45 -30.07
C ILE A 12 7.72 -10.07 -31.37
N SER A 13 6.75 -9.40 -32.01
CA SER A 13 6.17 -9.77 -33.29
C SER A 13 5.66 -8.52 -34.01
N ASP A 14 5.13 -8.63 -35.23
CA ASP A 14 4.74 -7.49 -36.08
C ASP A 14 3.87 -6.43 -35.39
N HIS A 15 3.06 -6.82 -34.43
CA HIS A 15 2.17 -5.89 -33.69
C HIS A 15 2.26 -5.99 -32.15
N THR A 16 3.23 -6.77 -31.64
CA THR A 16 3.36 -7.02 -30.21
C THR A 16 4.68 -6.46 -29.67
N TYR A 17 4.58 -5.65 -28.62
CA TYR A 17 5.73 -5.02 -27.97
C TYR A 17 5.72 -5.34 -26.47
N LYS A 18 6.89 -5.47 -25.89
CA LYS A 18 7.10 -5.51 -24.44
C LYS A 18 8.03 -4.39 -24.01
N LEU A 19 7.99 -4.03 -22.74
CA LEU A 19 8.99 -3.14 -22.15
C LEU A 19 10.35 -3.83 -22.13
N LYS A 20 11.42 -3.10 -22.44
CA LYS A 20 12.78 -3.56 -22.23
C LYS A 20 13.04 -3.85 -20.76
N PHE A 21 13.96 -4.76 -20.47
CA PHE A 21 14.31 -5.16 -19.09
C PHE A 21 14.71 -3.96 -18.24
N GLU A 22 15.56 -3.07 -18.74
CA GLU A 22 16.02 -1.88 -18.02
C GLU A 22 14.86 -0.96 -17.62
N VAL A 23 13.87 -0.82 -18.50
CA VAL A 23 12.67 -0.01 -18.23
C VAL A 23 11.79 -0.64 -17.15
N LYS A 24 11.59 -1.97 -17.21
CA LYS A 24 10.87 -2.70 -16.15
C LYS A 24 11.59 -2.56 -14.80
N ARG A 25 12.93 -2.69 -14.79
CA ARG A 25 13.77 -2.51 -13.61
C ARG A 25 13.67 -1.09 -13.07
N GLU A 26 13.70 -0.08 -13.93
CA GLU A 26 13.55 1.33 -13.51
C GLU A 26 12.18 1.59 -12.88
N ILE A 27 11.11 1.10 -13.47
CA ILE A 27 9.75 1.19 -12.91
C ILE A 27 9.70 0.51 -11.53
N LEU A 28 10.23 -0.70 -11.42
CA LEU A 28 10.27 -1.43 -10.16
C LEU A 28 11.00 -0.66 -9.06
N CYS A 29 12.17 -0.11 -9.36
CA CYS A 29 13.01 0.59 -8.37
C CYS A 29 12.51 1.99 -8.01
N LYS A 30 11.83 2.69 -8.94
CA LYS A 30 11.47 4.10 -8.73
C LYS A 30 9.98 4.33 -8.47
N CYS A 31 9.12 3.40 -8.88
CA CYS A 31 7.67 3.62 -8.86
C CYS A 31 6.89 2.65 -7.98
N ILE A 32 7.46 1.49 -7.63
CA ILE A 32 6.76 0.47 -6.87
C ILE A 32 7.24 0.48 -5.43
N TYR A 33 6.30 0.69 -4.51
CA TYR A 33 6.54 0.69 -3.06
C TYR A 33 5.54 -0.21 -2.37
N GLY A 34 5.96 -0.86 -1.31
CA GLY A 34 5.13 -1.67 -0.44
C GLY A 34 5.58 -1.56 1.01
N ILE A 35 4.65 -1.67 1.93
CA ILE A 35 4.95 -1.73 3.36
C ILE A 35 4.08 -2.79 4.01
N ASP A 36 4.69 -3.64 4.80
CA ASP A 36 3.99 -4.65 5.59
C ASP A 36 4.60 -4.75 7.00
N LYS A 37 3.77 -5.09 7.97
CA LYS A 37 4.16 -5.34 9.36
C LYS A 37 4.76 -6.74 9.55
N ASP A 38 4.56 -7.65 8.60
CA ASP A 38 5.15 -8.98 8.58
C ASP A 38 6.44 -8.98 7.75
N TYR A 39 7.56 -9.24 8.41
CA TYR A 39 8.87 -9.34 7.75
C TYR A 39 8.91 -10.41 6.67
N ASN A 40 8.28 -11.57 6.90
CA ASN A 40 8.26 -12.65 5.91
C ASN A 40 7.42 -12.27 4.69
N ALA A 41 6.32 -11.54 4.89
CA ALA A 41 5.51 -11.00 3.80
C ALA A 41 6.33 -10.02 2.93
N THR A 42 7.13 -9.15 3.54
CA THR A 42 8.01 -8.24 2.77
C THR A 42 9.05 -9.01 1.95
N LYS A 43 9.66 -10.07 2.52
CA LYS A 43 10.61 -10.91 1.78
C LYS A 43 9.96 -11.68 0.64
N ALA A 44 8.77 -12.26 0.87
CA ALA A 44 8.01 -12.94 -0.17
C ALA A 44 7.59 -11.98 -1.30
N CYS A 45 7.17 -10.76 -0.96
CA CYS A 45 6.84 -9.71 -1.92
C CYS A 45 8.08 -9.33 -2.75
N THR A 46 9.21 -9.07 -2.12
CA THR A 46 10.49 -8.77 -2.79
C THR A 46 10.84 -9.87 -3.78
N PHE A 47 10.80 -11.13 -3.35
CA PHE A 47 11.10 -12.27 -4.20
C PHE A 47 10.14 -12.36 -5.40
N GLY A 48 8.82 -12.23 -5.15
CA GLY A 48 7.81 -12.24 -6.20
C GLY A 48 7.99 -11.13 -7.24
N LEU A 49 8.34 -9.92 -6.81
CA LEU A 49 8.62 -8.79 -7.70
C LEU A 49 9.88 -9.02 -8.54
N LEU A 50 10.93 -9.61 -7.97
CA LEU A 50 12.14 -9.96 -8.71
C LEU A 50 11.87 -11.07 -9.74
N LEU A 51 11.07 -12.09 -9.40
CA LEU A 51 10.62 -13.09 -10.37
C LEU A 51 9.79 -12.45 -11.49
N LYS A 52 8.90 -11.51 -11.15
CA LYS A 52 8.09 -10.79 -12.14
C LYS A 52 8.95 -9.94 -13.07
N LEU A 53 10.04 -9.36 -12.58
CA LEU A 53 11.00 -8.60 -13.39
C LEU A 53 11.66 -9.51 -14.44
N LEU A 54 11.99 -10.75 -14.08
CA LEU A 54 12.64 -11.72 -14.96
C LEU A 54 11.68 -12.43 -15.93
N GLU A 55 10.36 -12.30 -15.70
CA GLU A 55 9.36 -13.00 -16.51
C GLU A 55 9.46 -12.62 -17.99
N GLY A 56 9.64 -13.66 -18.85
CA GLY A 56 9.78 -13.49 -20.31
C GLY A 56 11.09 -12.86 -20.75
N GLU A 57 12.12 -12.87 -19.88
CA GLU A 57 13.47 -12.42 -20.23
C GLU A 57 14.39 -13.60 -20.56
N THR A 58 15.40 -13.34 -21.37
CA THR A 58 16.48 -14.26 -21.74
C THR A 58 17.83 -13.64 -21.37
N THR A 59 18.89 -14.42 -21.40
CA THR A 59 20.26 -13.90 -21.20
C THR A 59 20.64 -12.78 -22.15
N GLU A 60 20.05 -12.77 -23.34
CA GLU A 60 20.27 -11.73 -24.36
C GLU A 60 19.53 -10.43 -24.03
N THR A 61 18.30 -10.54 -23.47
CA THR A 61 17.46 -9.36 -23.15
C THR A 61 17.83 -8.71 -21.82
N ILE A 62 18.43 -9.47 -20.89
CA ILE A 62 18.91 -8.94 -19.60
C ILE A 62 20.20 -8.13 -19.74
N GLY A 63 20.99 -8.42 -20.79
CA GLY A 63 22.29 -7.78 -20.97
C GLY A 63 23.36 -8.33 -20.01
N LYS A 64 24.53 -7.65 -20.00
CA LYS A 64 25.68 -8.04 -19.17
C LYS A 64 25.85 -7.16 -17.93
N ASP A 65 24.92 -6.26 -17.65
CA ASP A 65 24.99 -5.35 -16.50
C ASP A 65 24.81 -6.12 -15.19
N THR A 66 25.72 -5.94 -14.27
CA THR A 66 25.69 -6.53 -12.94
C THR A 66 25.53 -5.42 -11.88
N PRO A 67 24.69 -5.61 -10.86
CA PRO A 67 23.85 -6.78 -10.58
C PRO A 67 22.56 -6.78 -11.43
N ILE A 68 22.18 -7.96 -11.93
CA ILE A 68 20.96 -8.16 -12.71
C ILE A 68 19.72 -7.79 -11.86
N LEU A 69 19.63 -8.32 -10.66
CA LEU A 69 18.53 -8.06 -9.74
C LEU A 69 18.84 -6.85 -8.86
N PRO A 70 17.95 -5.85 -8.83
CA PRO A 70 18.11 -4.70 -7.95
C PRO A 70 17.84 -5.08 -6.49
N ALA A 71 18.46 -4.35 -5.56
CA ALA A 71 18.01 -4.33 -4.17
C ALA A 71 16.69 -3.54 -4.06
N LEU A 72 15.73 -4.07 -3.32
CA LEU A 72 14.41 -3.44 -3.11
C LEU A 72 14.18 -3.04 -1.64
N ASP A 73 15.23 -2.96 -0.84
CA ASP A 73 15.12 -2.68 0.60
C ASP A 73 14.62 -1.26 0.91
N THR A 74 14.75 -0.35 -0.05
CA THR A 74 14.20 1.01 0.03
C THR A 74 12.78 1.13 -0.53
N ASN A 75 12.27 0.08 -1.15
CA ASN A 75 10.97 0.05 -1.80
C ASN A 75 9.97 -0.84 -1.06
N ILE A 76 10.42 -2.03 -0.63
CA ILE A 76 9.58 -2.98 0.10
C ILE A 76 9.99 -2.94 1.56
N LEU A 77 9.17 -2.27 2.34
CA LEU A 77 9.49 -1.77 3.66
C LEU A 77 8.83 -2.63 4.74
N PHE A 78 9.57 -2.86 5.82
CA PHE A 78 9.07 -3.58 6.99
C PHE A 78 8.69 -2.58 8.09
N GLY A 79 7.41 -2.53 8.45
CA GLY A 79 6.94 -1.65 9.52
C GLY A 79 5.43 -1.46 9.58
N ASN A 80 4.99 -0.78 10.63
CA ASN A 80 3.59 -0.44 10.84
C ASN A 80 3.27 0.88 10.15
N SER A 81 2.63 0.82 8.97
CA SER A 81 2.27 2.00 8.17
C SER A 81 1.24 2.94 8.82
N LEU A 82 0.57 2.50 9.90
CA LEU A 82 -0.41 3.31 10.62
C LEU A 82 0.20 4.12 11.76
N ILE A 83 1.44 3.84 12.18
CA ILE A 83 2.10 4.49 13.33
C ILE A 83 3.44 5.05 12.86
N ASP A 84 3.61 6.36 13.01
CA ASP A 84 4.87 7.03 12.71
C ASP A 84 5.79 7.01 13.94
N SER A 85 7.08 7.22 13.73
CA SER A 85 8.09 7.30 14.80
C SER A 85 7.83 8.47 15.78
N GLY A 86 7.17 9.53 15.29
CA GLY A 86 6.77 10.68 16.11
C GLY A 86 5.51 10.47 16.94
N ASP A 87 4.76 9.38 16.73
CA ASP A 87 3.64 9.03 17.60
C ASP A 87 4.18 8.61 18.98
N LYS A 88 3.48 8.96 20.05
CA LYS A 88 3.91 8.67 21.44
C LYS A 88 3.94 7.15 21.70
N VAL A 89 4.96 6.49 21.16
CA VAL A 89 5.27 5.07 21.39
C VAL A 89 6.24 5.01 22.58
N LYS A 90 5.97 4.15 23.55
CA LYS A 90 6.92 3.92 24.63
C LYS A 90 8.14 3.18 24.11
N GLN A 91 9.32 3.49 24.68
CA GLN A 91 10.59 2.88 24.26
C GLN A 91 10.54 1.34 24.30
N GLU A 92 9.92 0.77 25.30
CA GLU A 92 9.73 -0.68 25.48
C GLU A 92 8.84 -1.34 24.40
N ASP A 93 8.02 -0.54 23.71
CA ASP A 93 7.03 -1.01 22.74
C ASP A 93 7.49 -0.82 21.28
N ILE A 94 8.59 -0.12 21.05
CA ILE A 94 9.06 0.23 19.70
C ILE A 94 9.23 -1.02 18.82
N PHE A 95 9.87 -2.07 19.34
CA PHE A 95 10.10 -3.30 18.56
C PHE A 95 8.80 -4.06 18.25
N SER A 96 7.85 -4.09 19.18
CA SER A 96 6.58 -4.80 19.00
C SER A 96 5.61 -4.06 18.08
N ILE A 97 5.59 -2.74 18.15
CA ILE A 97 4.75 -1.87 17.32
C ILE A 97 5.40 -1.66 15.94
N ASN A 98 6.73 -1.56 15.91
CA ASN A 98 7.53 -1.32 14.70
C ASN A 98 7.00 -0.13 13.88
N PRO A 99 6.97 1.10 14.44
CA PRO A 99 6.46 2.28 13.75
C PRO A 99 7.27 2.55 12.49
N PHE A 100 6.60 3.02 11.44
CA PHE A 100 7.23 3.39 10.19
C PHE A 100 6.78 4.77 9.73
N ASP A 101 7.73 5.67 9.56
CA ASP A 101 7.46 7.05 9.20
C ASP A 101 7.15 7.21 7.70
N LEU A 102 5.90 7.50 7.41
CA LEU A 102 5.42 7.77 6.06
C LEU A 102 5.22 9.27 5.78
N THR A 103 5.60 10.16 6.68
CA THR A 103 5.34 11.61 6.54
C THR A 103 6.04 12.23 5.34
N ASN A 104 7.17 11.65 4.90
CA ASN A 104 7.93 12.11 3.75
C ASN A 104 7.54 11.42 2.43
N TYR A 105 6.59 10.49 2.47
CA TYR A 105 6.14 9.78 1.29
C TYR A 105 4.86 10.40 0.73
N GLN A 106 4.83 10.58 -0.58
CA GLN A 106 3.63 10.98 -1.31
C GLN A 106 3.51 10.13 -2.58
N PHE A 107 2.34 9.49 -2.73
CA PHE A 107 2.08 8.55 -3.81
C PHE A 107 1.05 9.08 -4.80
N ASP A 108 1.25 8.77 -6.08
CA ASP A 108 0.28 9.06 -7.13
C ASP A 108 -0.90 8.07 -7.09
N VAL A 109 -0.60 6.82 -6.74
CA VAL A 109 -1.60 5.74 -6.66
C VAL A 109 -1.31 4.85 -5.45
N ILE A 110 -2.33 4.56 -4.67
CA ILE A 110 -2.29 3.57 -3.59
C ILE A 110 -3.35 2.51 -3.87
N VAL A 111 -2.95 1.24 -3.86
CA VAL A 111 -3.86 0.10 -4.01
C VAL A 111 -3.65 -0.90 -2.91
N GLY A 112 -4.70 -1.63 -2.53
CA GLY A 112 -4.54 -2.65 -1.50
C GLY A 112 -5.83 -3.33 -1.07
N ASN A 113 -5.64 -4.29 -0.19
CA ASN A 113 -6.68 -4.99 0.55
C ASN A 113 -6.29 -4.93 2.04
N PRO A 114 -6.61 -3.84 2.74
CA PRO A 114 -6.20 -3.66 4.13
C PRO A 114 -6.85 -4.68 5.07
N PRO A 115 -6.25 -4.98 6.23
CA PRO A 115 -6.75 -5.98 7.15
C PRO A 115 -8.11 -5.59 7.74
N TYR A 116 -9.04 -6.57 7.80
CA TYR A 116 -10.36 -6.44 8.40
C TYR A 116 -10.30 -6.94 9.84
N MET A 117 -10.08 -6.02 10.78
CA MET A 117 -9.96 -6.35 12.20
C MET A 117 -10.81 -5.39 13.02
N ALA A 118 -11.81 -5.94 13.70
CA ALA A 118 -12.69 -5.17 14.59
C ALA A 118 -11.94 -4.66 15.83
N THR A 119 -12.43 -3.58 16.42
CA THR A 119 -11.86 -2.98 17.65
C THR A 119 -11.67 -3.98 18.78
N GLU A 120 -12.59 -4.93 18.94
CA GLU A 120 -12.50 -5.97 19.98
C GLU A 120 -11.27 -6.87 19.81
N HIS A 121 -11.01 -7.31 18.58
CA HIS A 121 -9.81 -8.11 18.26
C HIS A 121 -8.54 -7.28 18.42
N MET A 122 -8.55 -6.01 18.01
CA MET A 122 -7.41 -5.11 18.24
C MET A 122 -7.13 -4.93 19.73
N ASN A 123 -8.17 -4.82 20.56
CA ASN A 123 -8.02 -4.69 22.01
C ASN A 123 -7.39 -5.93 22.66
N GLN A 124 -7.68 -7.11 22.11
CA GLN A 124 -7.10 -8.37 22.60
C GLN A 124 -5.67 -8.59 22.11
N LEU A 125 -5.42 -8.36 20.84
CA LEU A 125 -4.16 -8.72 20.17
C LEU A 125 -3.12 -7.61 20.20
N THR A 126 -3.55 -6.34 20.04
CA THR A 126 -2.67 -5.18 19.91
C THR A 126 -3.18 -3.96 20.68
N PRO A 127 -3.42 -4.07 22.01
CA PRO A 127 -4.04 -2.99 22.79
C PRO A 127 -3.22 -1.69 22.76
N LYS A 128 -1.90 -1.80 22.75
CA LYS A 128 -0.98 -0.64 22.70
C LYS A 128 -1.11 0.14 21.38
N GLU A 129 -1.25 -0.56 20.27
CA GLU A 129 -1.52 0.05 18.96
C GLU A 129 -2.90 0.70 18.92
N LEU A 130 -3.91 0.03 19.48
CA LEU A 130 -5.28 0.54 19.53
C LEU A 130 -5.36 1.89 20.22
N ASP A 131 -4.64 2.09 21.32
CA ASP A 131 -4.58 3.36 22.04
C ASP A 131 -3.95 4.47 21.20
N ILE A 132 -2.93 4.15 20.42
CA ILE A 132 -2.32 5.10 19.47
C ILE A 132 -3.32 5.44 18.36
N TYR A 133 -3.96 4.45 17.77
CA TYR A 133 -4.96 4.64 16.72
C TYR A 133 -6.10 5.57 17.15
N LYS A 134 -6.65 5.38 18.34
CA LYS A 134 -7.73 6.22 18.88
C LYS A 134 -7.33 7.69 19.07
N ARG A 135 -6.05 7.95 19.32
CA ARG A 135 -5.53 9.33 19.46
C ARG A 135 -5.21 9.96 18.12
N LYS A 136 -4.72 9.16 17.16
CA LYS A 136 -4.20 9.63 15.87
C LYS A 136 -5.27 9.84 14.82
N TYR A 137 -6.22 8.90 14.69
CA TYR A 137 -7.15 8.86 13.57
C TYR A 137 -8.56 9.35 13.93
N LYS A 138 -9.12 10.25 13.11
CA LYS A 138 -10.50 10.70 13.24
C LYS A 138 -11.51 9.60 12.98
N SER A 139 -11.17 8.66 12.07
CA SER A 139 -11.97 7.50 11.73
C SER A 139 -12.01 6.43 12.82
N ALA A 140 -11.12 6.50 13.82
CA ALA A 140 -11.14 5.63 14.99
C ALA A 140 -12.28 6.02 15.95
N TYR A 141 -13.52 5.72 15.57
CA TYR A 141 -14.72 6.10 16.31
C TYR A 141 -15.56 4.87 16.68
N LYS A 142 -15.94 4.78 17.95
CA LYS A 142 -16.72 3.64 18.51
C LYS A 142 -16.03 2.29 18.22
N GLN A 143 -16.81 1.30 17.77
CA GLN A 143 -16.35 -0.04 17.37
C GLN A 143 -15.95 -0.03 15.89
N PHE A 144 -14.86 0.66 15.57
CA PHE A 144 -14.36 0.78 14.21
C PHE A 144 -13.60 -0.48 13.75
N ASP A 145 -13.48 -0.65 12.45
CA ASP A 145 -12.63 -1.67 11.85
C ASP A 145 -11.28 -1.07 11.42
N LYS A 146 -10.21 -1.85 11.48
CA LYS A 146 -8.84 -1.39 11.20
C LYS A 146 -8.69 -0.77 9.81
N TYR A 147 -9.43 -1.27 8.81
CA TYR A 147 -9.39 -0.70 7.46
C TYR A 147 -9.88 0.76 7.37
N PHE A 148 -10.66 1.26 8.34
CA PHE A 148 -11.03 2.69 8.39
C PHE A 148 -9.79 3.56 8.51
N LEU A 149 -8.83 3.12 9.32
CA LEU A 149 -7.57 3.82 9.55
C LEU A 149 -6.70 3.81 8.30
N PHE A 150 -6.69 2.68 7.57
CA PHE A 150 -5.96 2.58 6.30
C PHE A 150 -6.51 3.53 5.25
N ILE A 151 -7.83 3.71 5.16
CA ILE A 151 -8.43 4.70 4.26
C ILE A 151 -7.94 6.11 4.62
N GLU A 152 -8.07 6.51 5.90
CA GLU A 152 -7.65 7.84 6.35
C GLU A 152 -6.15 8.04 6.14
N ARG A 153 -5.32 7.06 6.50
CA ARG A 153 -3.86 7.12 6.33
C ARG A 153 -3.46 7.25 4.87
N SER A 154 -4.05 6.44 4.01
CA SER A 154 -3.74 6.48 2.58
C SER A 154 -4.06 7.85 1.96
N ILE A 155 -5.18 8.45 2.33
CA ILE A 155 -5.51 9.79 1.85
C ILE A 155 -4.49 10.84 2.33
N GLN A 156 -3.94 10.69 3.54
CA GLN A 156 -2.92 11.60 4.08
C GLN A 156 -1.58 11.56 3.33
N ILE A 157 -1.25 10.41 2.74
CA ILE A 157 0.01 10.20 2.00
C ILE A 157 -0.17 10.14 0.48
N LEU A 158 -1.38 10.42 0.01
CA LEU A 158 -1.68 10.54 -1.40
C LEU A 158 -1.37 11.96 -1.87
N LYS A 159 -0.80 12.11 -3.05
CA LYS A 159 -0.64 13.41 -3.70
C LYS A 159 -1.99 14.01 -4.06
N ASP A 160 -2.03 15.33 -4.27
CA ASP A 160 -3.18 15.98 -4.88
C ASP A 160 -3.50 15.33 -6.22
N HIS A 161 -4.78 15.04 -6.46
CA HIS A 161 -5.26 14.29 -7.63
C HIS A 161 -4.78 12.84 -7.74
N GLY A 162 -4.18 12.27 -6.71
CA GLY A 162 -3.81 10.86 -6.65
C GLY A 162 -5.03 9.94 -6.51
N TYR A 163 -4.84 8.65 -6.75
CA TYR A 163 -5.92 7.66 -6.74
C TYR A 163 -5.73 6.62 -5.63
N LEU A 164 -6.81 6.34 -4.90
CA LEU A 164 -6.88 5.27 -3.91
C LEU A 164 -7.86 4.20 -4.38
N GLY A 165 -7.39 2.96 -4.49
CA GLY A 165 -8.22 1.80 -4.85
C GLY A 165 -8.12 0.70 -3.81
N TYR A 166 -9.19 0.48 -3.03
CA TYR A 166 -9.26 -0.56 -2.00
C TYR A 166 -10.44 -1.52 -2.22
N ILE A 167 -10.21 -2.80 -1.92
CA ILE A 167 -11.27 -3.78 -1.73
C ILE A 167 -11.58 -3.82 -0.23
N LEU A 168 -12.85 -3.58 0.14
CA LEU A 168 -13.25 -3.39 1.52
C LEU A 168 -14.61 -4.02 1.81
N PRO A 169 -14.88 -4.43 3.06
CA PRO A 169 -16.25 -4.74 3.46
C PRO A 169 -17.15 -3.51 3.38
N SER A 170 -18.36 -3.66 2.84
CA SER A 170 -19.34 -2.57 2.72
C SER A 170 -19.91 -2.08 4.06
N ARG A 171 -19.55 -2.72 5.16
CA ARG A 171 -20.08 -2.46 6.50
C ARG A 171 -19.96 -1.00 6.92
N PHE A 172 -18.86 -0.31 6.58
CA PHE A 172 -18.66 1.10 6.94
C PHE A 172 -19.75 2.04 6.42
N ILE A 173 -20.47 1.65 5.36
CA ILE A 173 -21.58 2.44 4.76
C ILE A 173 -22.79 2.52 5.69
N LYS A 174 -23.08 1.44 6.44
CA LYS A 174 -24.31 1.28 7.20
C LYS A 174 -24.14 1.45 8.71
N VAL A 175 -23.00 1.05 9.28
CA VAL A 175 -22.80 1.05 10.74
C VAL A 175 -22.55 2.44 11.30
N ASP A 176 -22.93 2.67 12.54
CA ASP A 176 -22.71 3.93 13.24
C ASP A 176 -21.20 4.24 13.44
N ALA A 177 -20.39 3.23 13.68
CA ALA A 177 -18.93 3.37 13.74
C ALA A 177 -18.31 4.00 12.48
N GLY A 178 -18.92 3.77 11.29
CA GLY A 178 -18.50 4.36 10.03
C GLY A 178 -18.85 5.84 9.86
N LYS A 179 -19.63 6.44 10.77
CA LYS A 179 -20.13 7.82 10.64
C LYS A 179 -19.03 8.85 10.41
N LYS A 180 -17.95 8.80 11.21
CA LYS A 180 -16.85 9.76 11.07
C LYS A 180 -16.05 9.55 9.78
N LEU A 181 -15.85 8.29 9.36
CA LEU A 181 -15.20 7.98 8.08
C LEU A 181 -16.05 8.49 6.91
N ARG A 182 -17.36 8.20 6.89
CA ARG A 182 -18.25 8.70 5.84
C ARG A 182 -18.25 10.23 5.77
N LYS A 183 -18.30 10.90 6.92
CA LYS A 183 -18.21 12.36 7.01
C LYS A 183 -16.90 12.86 6.40
N PHE A 184 -15.77 12.28 6.78
CA PHE A 184 -14.45 12.62 6.25
C PHE A 184 -14.38 12.47 4.73
N LEU A 185 -14.89 11.36 4.19
CA LEU A 185 -14.90 11.11 2.75
C LEU A 185 -15.83 12.07 1.98
N SER A 186 -17.02 12.36 2.51
CA SER A 186 -18.03 13.18 1.83
C SER A 186 -17.71 14.67 1.87
N GLU A 187 -17.31 15.22 3.02
CA GLU A 187 -16.99 16.64 3.16
C GLU A 187 -15.79 17.06 2.31
N ASN A 188 -14.83 16.19 2.13
CA ASN A 188 -13.64 16.47 1.32
C ASN A 188 -13.76 15.95 -0.12
N LYS A 189 -14.90 15.37 -0.51
CA LYS A 189 -15.17 14.83 -1.85
C LYS A 189 -14.12 13.78 -2.30
N TYR A 190 -13.59 13.00 -1.36
CA TYR A 190 -12.58 11.98 -1.66
C TYR A 190 -13.13 10.74 -2.35
N LEU A 191 -14.44 10.46 -2.24
CA LEU A 191 -15.04 9.28 -2.85
C LEU A 191 -15.51 9.61 -4.27
N SER A 192 -14.83 9.07 -5.28
CA SER A 192 -15.18 9.23 -6.68
C SER A 192 -16.05 8.08 -7.21
N LYS A 193 -15.81 6.84 -6.75
CA LYS A 193 -16.51 5.65 -7.23
C LYS A 193 -16.66 4.61 -6.13
N LEU A 194 -17.83 4.01 -6.03
CA LEU A 194 -18.11 2.86 -5.17
C LEU A 194 -18.72 1.73 -6.00
N ILE A 195 -18.08 0.56 -5.97
CA ILE A 195 -18.58 -0.64 -6.65
C ILE A 195 -18.99 -1.64 -5.57
N SER A 196 -20.24 -2.05 -5.56
CA SER A 196 -20.75 -3.07 -4.65
C SER A 196 -20.86 -4.41 -5.38
N PHE A 197 -20.16 -5.39 -4.85
CA PHE A 197 -20.25 -6.78 -5.34
C PHE A 197 -21.35 -7.49 -4.55
N GLY A 198 -22.54 -7.35 -4.62
CA GLY A 198 -23.62 -8.00 -3.88
C GLY A 198 -23.22 -9.12 -2.91
N SER A 199 -24.02 -9.39 -1.91
CA SER A 199 -23.84 -10.61 -1.13
C SER A 199 -24.35 -11.78 -1.97
N HIS A 200 -23.46 -12.66 -2.41
CA HIS A 200 -23.90 -14.00 -2.78
C HIS A 200 -24.41 -14.67 -1.49
N GLN A 201 -25.72 -14.77 -1.36
CA GLN A 201 -26.37 -15.65 -0.41
C GLN A 201 -26.30 -17.09 -0.92
#